data_d18d6f11eb4e7257fa5c3e1bdbebcea2
#
_entry.id   d18d6f11eb4e7257fa5c3e1bdbebcea2
#
_cell.length_a   1.000
_cell.length_b   1.000
_cell.length_c   1.000
_cell.angle_alpha   90.00
_cell.angle_beta   90.00
_cell.angle_gamma   90.00
#
_symmetry.space_group_name_H-M   'P 1'
#
loop_
_entity.id
_entity.type
_entity.pdbx_description
1 polymer ?
#
loop_
_entity_poly.entity_id
_entity_poly.type
_entity_poly.pdbx_seq_one_letter_code
_entity_poly.pdbx_strand_id
1 'polypeptide(L)'
;MRVSRILSGAAALVLGTAAFAADPIKIGVYGPFSGGSSPMGLSMRNGVRLAADEINAKGGVLGRKIELVERDDQAVNERGAQVMQDLVSNEKVAAVLGPINTGVALASYKYPMEAKIPLLINVSAGAPVNELFKDFPDNYVFRIAAGDPIQAEMIVSEGVDKRKFKKVALLCDDTNYGQNGRQKMEDALATRKMTAVYVGKFKIKDTDMTPQLQEARKAGAEAILAYGIGPELAQVENGMQKLGWKVPMIGSWTLSMSNFIDAAGPNGDGATMPQTFIQKGASSAKAKQFIADYQKKFSVERIPSAVSAAQGYDSMYLLAQAIEQAGGTDGPKIKAALEDFKKPYAGVIATFPKPFSKTDHEAIHRDQVLMGVVGGGEVQPPK
;
A
#
# COMPACT_ATOMS: atom_id res chain seq x y z
N MET A 1 21.18 -26.62 84.64
CA MET A 1 21.70 -25.68 83.67
C MET A 1 20.95 -25.91 82.34
N ARG A 2 20.02 -25.01 81.98
CA ARG A 2 19.28 -25.05 80.66
C ARG A 2 19.84 -23.99 79.77
N VAL A 3 20.40 -24.43 78.63
CA VAL A 3 20.96 -23.54 77.63
C VAL A 3 19.84 -23.27 76.61
N SER A 4 19.33 -22.04 76.55
CA SER A 4 18.40 -21.57 75.52
C SER A 4 19.17 -21.22 74.25
N ARG A 5 18.80 -21.86 73.12
CA ARG A 5 19.29 -21.49 71.79
C ARG A 5 18.32 -20.42 71.18
N ILE A 6 18.84 -19.27 70.93
CA ILE A 6 18.17 -18.19 70.18
C ILE A 6 18.36 -18.47 68.70
N LEU A 7 17.29 -18.78 67.96
CA LEU A 7 17.30 -18.80 66.50
C LEU A 7 17.05 -17.36 65.99
N SER A 8 18.07 -16.75 65.39
CA SER A 8 17.92 -15.50 64.61
C SER A 8 17.44 -15.84 63.20
N GLY A 9 16.17 -15.58 62.90
CA GLY A 9 15.64 -15.66 61.57
C GLY A 9 15.98 -14.38 60.78
N ALA A 10 16.82 -14.51 59.74
CA ALA A 10 17.04 -13.44 58.79
C ALA A 10 15.89 -13.40 57.76
N ALA A 11 15.00 -12.42 57.88
CA ALA A 11 13.99 -12.13 56.86
C ALA A 11 14.68 -11.45 55.65
N ALA A 12 14.80 -12.17 54.55
CA ALA A 12 15.26 -11.59 53.26
C ALA A 12 14.08 -10.77 52.67
N LEU A 13 14.22 -9.45 52.70
CA LEU A 13 13.33 -8.54 51.99
C LEU A 13 13.60 -8.68 50.46
N VAL A 14 12.73 -9.39 49.75
CA VAL A 14 12.69 -9.37 48.29
C VAL A 14 12.07 -8.06 47.87
N LEU A 15 12.89 -7.07 47.57
CA LEU A 15 12.49 -5.84 46.89
C LEU A 15 12.14 -6.21 45.42
N GLY A 16 10.86 -6.49 45.20
CA GLY A 16 10.31 -6.58 43.86
C GLY A 16 10.43 -5.21 43.18
N THR A 17 11.42 -5.05 42.30
CA THR A 17 11.46 -3.91 41.41
C THR A 17 10.23 -3.97 40.52
N ALA A 18 9.21 -3.13 40.78
CA ALA A 18 8.15 -2.88 39.81
C ALA A 18 8.82 -2.30 38.57
N ALA A 19 9.02 -3.13 37.55
CA ALA A 19 9.43 -2.68 36.24
C ALA A 19 8.28 -1.79 35.73
N PHE A 20 8.45 -0.47 35.80
CA PHE A 20 7.56 0.44 35.09
C PHE A 20 7.64 0.07 33.60
N ALA A 21 6.52 -0.35 33.03
CA ALA A 21 6.45 -0.58 31.59
C ALA A 21 6.83 0.74 30.91
N ALA A 22 7.86 0.71 30.08
CA ALA A 22 8.27 1.89 29.33
C ALA A 22 7.11 2.35 28.44
N ASP A 23 6.95 3.67 28.27
CA ASP A 23 5.89 4.24 27.44
C ASP A 23 5.89 3.60 26.03
N PRO A 24 4.71 3.28 25.47
CA PRO A 24 4.61 2.64 24.17
C PRO A 24 5.21 3.54 23.07
N ILE A 25 5.61 2.94 21.97
CA ILE A 25 6.02 3.64 20.77
C ILE A 25 4.76 3.88 19.94
N LYS A 26 4.33 5.13 19.84
CA LYS A 26 3.18 5.52 19.03
C LYS A 26 3.56 5.57 17.55
N ILE A 27 2.80 4.85 16.71
CA ILE A 27 2.92 4.84 15.26
C ILE A 27 1.59 5.29 14.67
N GLY A 28 1.61 6.36 13.87
CA GLY A 28 0.44 6.83 13.15
C GLY A 28 0.09 5.89 11.99
N VAL A 29 -1.19 5.61 11.80
CA VAL A 29 -1.70 4.84 10.65
C VAL A 29 -2.89 5.58 10.06
N TYR A 30 -2.81 5.98 8.81
CA TYR A 30 -3.93 6.66 8.16
C TYR A 30 -4.19 6.17 6.75
N GLY A 31 -5.43 6.27 6.35
CA GLY A 31 -5.92 5.83 5.05
C GLY A 31 -7.45 5.89 5.00
N PRO A 32 -8.06 5.59 3.86
CA PRO A 32 -9.51 5.56 3.71
C PRO A 32 -10.05 4.26 4.33
N PHE A 33 -10.57 4.35 5.55
CA PHE A 33 -11.21 3.22 6.21
C PHE A 33 -12.71 3.15 5.89
N SER A 34 -13.19 4.06 5.06
CA SER A 34 -14.54 4.14 4.51
C SER A 34 -14.51 4.54 3.02
N GLY A 35 -15.64 4.36 2.31
CA GLY A 35 -15.77 4.75 0.90
C GLY A 35 -15.14 3.79 -0.12
N GLY A 36 -15.02 4.23 -1.38
CA GLY A 36 -14.61 3.40 -2.53
C GLY A 36 -13.21 2.81 -2.43
N SER A 37 -12.29 3.49 -1.76
CA SER A 37 -10.91 3.01 -1.55
C SER A 37 -10.73 2.17 -0.28
N SER A 38 -11.80 1.96 0.51
CA SER A 38 -11.72 1.27 1.81
C SER A 38 -11.20 -0.18 1.75
N PRO A 39 -11.42 -0.99 0.71
CA PRO A 39 -10.80 -2.31 0.65
C PRO A 39 -9.27 -2.26 0.76
N MET A 40 -8.62 -1.27 0.14
CA MET A 40 -7.18 -1.06 0.29
C MET A 40 -6.82 -0.49 1.67
N GLY A 41 -7.54 0.53 2.14
CA GLY A 41 -7.28 1.16 3.44
C GLY A 41 -7.42 0.20 4.61
N LEU A 42 -8.52 -0.53 4.66
CA LEU A 42 -8.77 -1.52 5.71
C LEU A 42 -7.78 -2.68 5.64
N SER A 43 -7.46 -3.16 4.44
CA SER A 43 -6.50 -4.26 4.28
C SER A 43 -5.09 -3.85 4.71
N MET A 44 -4.64 -2.65 4.33
CA MET A 44 -3.36 -2.08 4.77
C MET A 44 -3.33 -1.96 6.31
N ARG A 45 -4.34 -1.29 6.91
CA ARG A 45 -4.45 -1.14 8.36
C ARG A 45 -4.41 -2.48 9.08
N ASN A 46 -5.14 -3.46 8.58
CA ASN A 46 -5.19 -4.80 9.18
C ASN A 46 -3.83 -5.52 9.05
N GLY A 47 -3.10 -5.36 7.94
CA GLY A 47 -1.73 -5.83 7.80
C GLY A 47 -0.79 -5.21 8.84
N VAL A 48 -0.87 -3.89 9.04
CA VAL A 48 -0.13 -3.16 10.08
C VAL A 48 -0.48 -3.68 11.49
N ARG A 49 -1.77 -3.86 11.79
CA ARG A 49 -2.25 -4.40 13.08
C ARG A 49 -1.71 -5.81 13.35
N LEU A 50 -1.75 -6.68 12.35
CA LEU A 50 -1.24 -8.05 12.49
C LEU A 50 0.26 -8.02 12.82
N ALA A 51 1.06 -7.25 12.07
CA ALA A 51 2.48 -7.11 12.32
C ALA A 51 2.79 -6.50 13.69
N ALA A 52 2.07 -5.44 14.09
CA ALA A 52 2.25 -4.80 15.39
C ALA A 52 1.97 -5.78 16.55
N ASP A 53 0.90 -6.60 16.44
CA ASP A 53 0.58 -7.59 17.45
C ASP A 53 1.63 -8.69 17.54
N GLU A 54 2.15 -9.18 16.40
CA GLU A 54 3.23 -10.17 16.38
C GLU A 54 4.53 -9.62 17.01
N ILE A 55 4.87 -8.36 16.71
CA ILE A 55 6.02 -7.67 17.31
C ILE A 55 5.80 -7.50 18.82
N ASN A 56 4.61 -7.06 19.22
CA ASN A 56 4.25 -6.87 20.62
C ASN A 56 4.24 -8.18 21.42
N ALA A 57 3.82 -9.27 20.80
CA ALA A 57 3.85 -10.61 21.44
C ALA A 57 5.29 -11.07 21.70
N LYS A 58 6.27 -10.61 20.90
CA LYS A 58 7.72 -10.89 21.07
C LYS A 58 8.44 -9.91 22.00
N GLY A 59 7.72 -9.02 22.69
CA GLY A 59 8.31 -8.05 23.63
C GLY A 59 8.34 -6.61 23.13
N GLY A 60 7.86 -6.34 21.92
CA GLY A 60 7.84 -5.01 21.31
C GLY A 60 9.18 -4.65 20.64
N VAL A 61 9.44 -3.36 20.50
CA VAL A 61 10.67 -2.80 19.95
C VAL A 61 11.42 -2.08 21.07
N LEU A 62 12.70 -2.38 21.28
CA LEU A 62 13.49 -1.85 22.40
C LEU A 62 12.83 -2.08 23.78
N GLY A 63 12.11 -3.20 23.96
CA GLY A 63 11.35 -3.50 25.16
C GLY A 63 10.07 -2.69 25.36
N ARG A 64 9.66 -1.90 24.38
CA ARG A 64 8.45 -1.05 24.38
C ARG A 64 7.40 -1.60 23.44
N LYS A 65 6.14 -1.59 23.84
CA LYS A 65 5.03 -1.97 22.96
C LYS A 65 4.79 -0.92 21.87
N ILE A 66 4.37 -1.37 20.69
CA ILE A 66 3.86 -0.52 19.64
C ILE A 66 2.40 -0.20 19.95
N GLU A 67 2.05 1.08 19.90
CA GLU A 67 0.68 1.59 19.96
C GLU A 67 0.34 2.23 18.61
N LEU A 68 -0.74 1.77 17.98
CA LEU A 68 -1.19 2.30 16.70
C LEU A 68 -2.21 3.43 16.91
N VAL A 69 -1.91 4.60 16.37
CA VAL A 69 -2.82 5.75 16.36
C VAL A 69 -3.44 5.85 14.97
N GLU A 70 -4.67 5.36 14.84
CA GLU A 70 -5.33 5.20 13.54
C GLU A 70 -6.27 6.38 13.24
N ARG A 71 -6.28 6.82 11.97
CA ARG A 71 -7.13 7.92 11.48
C ARG A 71 -7.68 7.60 10.09
N ASP A 72 -8.99 7.81 9.91
CA ASP A 72 -9.68 7.70 8.61
C ASP A 72 -9.60 9.03 7.86
N ASP A 73 -8.91 9.05 6.72
CA ASP A 73 -8.82 10.20 5.81
C ASP A 73 -9.97 10.26 4.79
N GLN A 74 -10.80 9.21 4.69
CA GLN A 74 -11.95 9.10 3.79
C GLN A 74 -11.61 9.29 2.30
N ALA A 75 -10.34 9.15 1.91
CA ALA A 75 -9.82 9.50 0.58
C ALA A 75 -10.00 10.99 0.21
N VAL A 76 -10.10 11.88 1.20
CA VAL A 76 -10.26 13.33 1.02
C VAL A 76 -8.95 14.03 1.32
N ASN A 77 -8.41 14.78 0.36
CA ASN A 77 -7.09 15.42 0.44
C ASN A 77 -6.94 16.32 1.67
N GLU A 78 -7.92 17.20 1.90
CA GLU A 78 -7.92 18.16 3.02
C GLU A 78 -7.98 17.44 4.36
N ARG A 79 -8.79 16.36 4.44
CA ARG A 79 -8.89 15.54 5.64
C ARG A 79 -7.58 14.79 5.91
N GLY A 80 -6.95 14.27 4.87
CA GLY A 80 -5.62 13.65 4.99
C GLY A 80 -4.56 14.59 5.54
N ALA A 81 -4.57 15.85 5.10
CA ALA A 81 -3.70 16.90 5.63
C ALA A 81 -3.97 17.18 7.13
N GLN A 82 -5.24 17.30 7.51
CA GLN A 82 -5.66 17.52 8.91
C GLN A 82 -5.27 16.33 9.81
N VAL A 83 -5.54 15.12 9.35
CA VAL A 83 -5.19 13.87 10.05
C VAL A 83 -3.68 13.77 10.26
N MET A 84 -2.89 14.06 9.24
CA MET A 84 -1.43 14.03 9.35
C MET A 84 -0.92 15.07 10.35
N GLN A 85 -1.46 16.29 10.30
CA GLN A 85 -1.11 17.31 11.27
C GLN A 85 -1.45 16.89 12.70
N ASP A 86 -2.59 16.26 12.94
CA ASP A 86 -2.97 15.71 14.25
C ASP A 86 -1.99 14.64 14.73
N LEU A 87 -1.66 13.66 13.87
CA LEU A 87 -0.72 12.60 14.20
C LEU A 87 0.67 13.13 14.60
N VAL A 88 1.15 14.13 13.86
CA VAL A 88 2.48 14.71 14.06
C VAL A 88 2.51 15.65 15.28
N SER A 89 1.55 16.59 15.37
CA SER A 89 1.61 17.70 16.35
C SER A 89 0.98 17.35 17.69
N ASN A 90 -0.17 16.66 17.69
CA ASN A 90 -0.92 16.35 18.91
C ASN A 90 -0.55 14.99 19.49
N GLU A 91 -0.59 13.94 18.66
CA GLU A 91 -0.28 12.58 19.08
C GLU A 91 1.21 12.32 19.24
N LYS A 92 2.05 13.11 18.55
CA LYS A 92 3.52 13.05 18.60
C LYS A 92 4.04 11.64 18.28
N VAL A 93 3.54 11.06 17.20
CA VAL A 93 3.93 9.73 16.75
C VAL A 93 5.40 9.70 16.31
N ALA A 94 6.08 8.57 16.49
CA ALA A 94 7.48 8.39 16.10
C ALA A 94 7.66 8.25 14.57
N ALA A 95 6.65 7.72 13.89
CA ALA A 95 6.59 7.57 12.44
C ALA A 95 5.13 7.40 11.99
N VAL A 96 4.88 7.50 10.69
CA VAL A 96 3.54 7.33 10.11
C VAL A 96 3.56 6.30 8.99
N LEU A 97 2.54 5.46 8.93
CA LEU A 97 2.25 4.49 7.86
C LEU A 97 0.97 4.92 7.11
N GLY A 98 1.01 4.93 5.82
CA GLY A 98 -0.07 5.38 4.92
C GLY A 98 0.49 6.38 3.89
N PRO A 99 -0.36 7.04 3.10
CA PRO A 99 -1.76 6.74 2.85
C PRO A 99 -1.97 5.79 1.67
N ILE A 100 -3.25 5.69 1.23
CA ILE A 100 -3.64 4.90 0.06
C ILE A 100 -3.72 5.79 -1.20
N ASN A 101 -4.40 6.93 -1.11
CA ASN A 101 -4.72 7.77 -2.26
C ASN A 101 -3.62 8.79 -2.55
N THR A 102 -3.25 8.95 -3.82
CA THR A 102 -2.19 9.86 -4.26
C THR A 102 -2.45 11.31 -3.87
N GLY A 103 -3.68 11.80 -4.06
CA GLY A 103 -4.04 13.18 -3.68
C GLY A 103 -3.86 13.44 -2.19
N VAL A 104 -4.21 12.45 -1.34
CA VAL A 104 -4.00 12.51 0.12
C VAL A 104 -2.52 12.55 0.45
N ALA A 105 -1.69 11.70 -0.19
CA ALA A 105 -0.24 11.73 0.01
C ALA A 105 0.35 13.10 -0.31
N LEU A 106 -0.02 13.67 -1.47
CA LEU A 106 0.47 14.98 -1.93
C LEU A 106 0.00 16.14 -1.04
N ALA A 107 -1.18 16.03 -0.42
CA ALA A 107 -1.69 17.05 0.50
C ALA A 107 -1.05 17.00 1.90
N SER A 108 -0.51 15.84 2.30
CA SER A 108 -0.15 15.58 3.71
C SER A 108 1.35 15.42 3.97
N TYR A 109 2.18 15.05 2.98
CA TYR A 109 3.61 14.72 3.20
C TYR A 109 4.45 15.86 3.82
N LYS A 110 4.07 17.12 3.61
CA LYS A 110 4.82 18.27 4.13
C LYS A 110 4.92 18.27 5.66
N TYR A 111 3.88 17.83 6.37
CA TYR A 111 3.85 17.86 7.84
C TYR A 111 4.91 16.93 8.47
N PRO A 112 5.02 15.64 8.10
CA PRO A 112 6.09 14.80 8.63
C PRO A 112 7.47 15.23 8.13
N MET A 113 7.59 15.83 6.93
CA MET A 113 8.84 16.39 6.44
C MET A 113 9.35 17.53 7.33
N GLU A 114 8.48 18.51 7.65
CA GLU A 114 8.79 19.65 8.51
C GLU A 114 9.10 19.21 9.95
N ALA A 115 8.38 18.23 10.46
CA ALA A 115 8.59 17.66 11.79
C ALA A 115 9.75 16.65 11.87
N LYS A 116 10.38 16.31 10.74
CA LYS A 116 11.43 15.31 10.64
C LYS A 116 10.99 13.93 11.16
N ILE A 117 9.77 13.53 10.83
CA ILE A 117 9.18 12.25 11.20
C ILE A 117 9.08 11.37 9.94
N PRO A 118 9.60 10.13 9.93
CA PRO A 118 9.50 9.25 8.78
C PRO A 118 8.04 8.92 8.43
N LEU A 119 7.69 9.07 7.15
CA LEU A 119 6.45 8.63 6.55
C LEU A 119 6.74 7.46 5.60
N LEU A 120 6.23 6.27 5.91
CA LEU A 120 6.29 5.13 5.00
C LEU A 120 4.97 5.00 4.25
N ILE A 121 4.99 5.37 2.98
CA ILE A 121 3.84 5.22 2.09
C ILE A 121 3.69 3.75 1.71
N ASN A 122 2.59 3.15 2.18
CA ASN A 122 2.33 1.72 1.97
C ASN A 122 1.75 1.44 0.58
N VAL A 123 0.87 2.31 0.06
CA VAL A 123 0.07 2.02 -1.13
C VAL A 123 0.08 3.16 -2.15
N SER A 124 0.04 4.43 -1.75
CA SER A 124 -0.01 5.52 -2.74
C SER A 124 1.08 5.40 -3.81
N ALA A 125 0.66 5.26 -5.07
CA ALA A 125 1.55 4.98 -6.20
C ALA A 125 2.02 6.24 -6.94
N GLY A 126 1.50 7.41 -6.59
CA GLY A 126 1.68 8.66 -7.33
C GLY A 126 3.11 8.96 -7.76
N ALA A 127 3.32 9.21 -9.05
CA ALA A 127 4.63 9.53 -9.62
C ALA A 127 5.34 10.72 -8.94
N PRO A 128 4.64 11.81 -8.53
CA PRO A 128 5.32 12.93 -7.86
C PRO A 128 6.03 12.56 -6.55
N VAL A 129 5.60 11.47 -5.87
CA VAL A 129 6.28 10.98 -4.66
C VAL A 129 7.72 10.55 -4.96
N ASN A 130 7.97 9.93 -6.12
CA ASN A 130 9.31 9.54 -6.56
C ASN A 130 10.25 10.74 -6.81
N GLU A 131 9.66 11.92 -6.98
CA GLU A 131 10.38 13.14 -7.35
C GLU A 131 10.66 14.05 -6.17
N LEU A 132 10.24 13.69 -4.95
CA LEU A 132 10.38 14.54 -3.76
C LEU A 132 11.83 14.94 -3.43
N PHE A 133 12.81 14.12 -3.81
CA PHE A 133 14.23 14.48 -3.63
C PHE A 133 14.68 15.71 -4.43
N LYS A 134 13.97 16.08 -5.52
CA LYS A 134 14.27 17.27 -6.28
C LYS A 134 14.07 18.53 -5.45
N ASP A 135 12.99 18.55 -4.65
CA ASP A 135 12.59 19.71 -3.87
C ASP A 135 13.03 19.60 -2.41
N PHE A 136 13.21 18.38 -1.91
CA PHE A 136 13.54 18.06 -0.52
C PHE A 136 14.74 17.11 -0.45
N PRO A 137 15.98 17.59 -0.51
CA PRO A 137 17.17 16.74 -0.41
C PRO A 137 17.24 15.97 0.93
N ASP A 138 16.72 16.54 2.03
CA ASP A 138 16.55 15.85 3.32
C ASP A 138 15.14 15.24 3.42
N ASN A 139 14.87 14.24 2.57
CA ASN A 139 13.55 13.62 2.40
C ASN A 139 13.27 12.59 3.52
N TYR A 140 12.10 12.70 4.17
CA TYR A 140 11.60 11.77 5.20
C TYR A 140 10.49 10.85 4.69
N VAL A 141 10.17 10.89 3.40
CA VAL A 141 9.13 10.05 2.80
C VAL A 141 9.78 8.83 2.14
N PHE A 142 9.30 7.64 2.50
CA PHE A 142 9.72 6.34 1.98
C PHE A 142 8.51 5.63 1.38
N ARG A 143 8.68 4.75 0.40
CA ARG A 143 7.57 4.02 -0.20
C ARG A 143 7.85 2.54 -0.38
N ILE A 144 6.87 1.70 0.02
CA ILE A 144 6.87 0.25 -0.19
C ILE A 144 5.74 -0.16 -1.15
N ALA A 145 5.55 0.58 -2.20
CA ALA A 145 4.50 0.37 -3.19
C ALA A 145 5.07 0.46 -4.61
N ALA A 146 4.46 -0.26 -5.57
CA ALA A 146 4.83 -0.09 -6.96
C ALA A 146 4.33 1.25 -7.48
N GLY A 147 5.26 2.19 -7.75
CA GLY A 147 4.93 3.52 -8.27
C GLY A 147 4.25 3.49 -9.64
N ASP A 148 3.53 4.57 -9.96
CA ASP A 148 2.85 4.75 -11.26
C ASP A 148 3.76 4.51 -12.47
N PRO A 149 5.05 4.92 -12.48
CA PRO A 149 5.92 4.62 -13.62
C PRO A 149 6.07 3.12 -13.89
N ILE A 150 6.17 2.30 -12.84
CA ILE A 150 6.26 0.84 -12.96
C ILE A 150 4.94 0.26 -13.47
N GLN A 151 3.83 0.64 -12.84
CA GLN A 151 2.52 0.13 -13.20
C GLN A 151 2.13 0.49 -14.63
N ALA A 152 2.26 1.76 -15.02
CA ALA A 152 1.89 2.24 -16.34
C ALA A 152 2.72 1.56 -17.45
N GLU A 153 4.04 1.41 -17.24
CA GLU A 153 4.90 0.68 -18.17
C GLU A 153 4.45 -0.78 -18.30
N MET A 154 4.11 -1.45 -17.22
CA MET A 154 3.62 -2.83 -17.25
C MET A 154 2.28 -2.97 -17.97
N ILE A 155 1.35 -2.04 -17.75
CA ILE A 155 0.03 -2.01 -18.41
C ILE A 155 0.21 -1.85 -19.93
N VAL A 156 1.01 -0.88 -20.34
CA VAL A 156 1.27 -0.63 -21.76
C VAL A 156 2.03 -1.80 -22.39
N SER A 157 3.06 -2.31 -21.73
CA SER A 157 3.83 -3.47 -22.25
C SER A 157 2.96 -4.71 -22.39
N GLU A 158 2.08 -4.97 -21.45
CA GLU A 158 1.13 -6.09 -21.54
C GLU A 158 0.20 -5.96 -22.75
N GLY A 159 -0.38 -4.78 -22.98
CA GLY A 159 -1.27 -4.55 -24.10
C GLY A 159 -0.57 -4.48 -25.45
N VAL A 160 0.50 -3.69 -25.53
CA VAL A 160 1.16 -3.35 -26.81
C VAL A 160 2.23 -4.39 -27.19
N ASP A 161 3.14 -4.70 -26.23
CA ASP A 161 4.29 -5.53 -26.57
C ASP A 161 3.95 -7.03 -26.57
N LYS A 162 3.13 -7.48 -25.58
CA LYS A 162 2.78 -8.90 -25.47
C LYS A 162 1.53 -9.25 -26.27
N ARG A 163 0.41 -8.54 -26.08
CA ARG A 163 -0.87 -8.85 -26.76
C ARG A 163 -0.98 -8.22 -28.15
N LYS A 164 -0.01 -7.36 -28.53
CA LYS A 164 0.13 -6.77 -29.88
C LYS A 164 -1.02 -5.85 -30.31
N PHE A 165 -1.78 -5.29 -29.37
CA PHE A 165 -2.81 -4.30 -29.71
C PHE A 165 -2.20 -3.06 -30.34
N LYS A 166 -2.83 -2.59 -31.42
CA LYS A 166 -2.39 -1.41 -32.18
C LYS A 166 -3.20 -0.15 -31.86
N LYS A 167 -4.42 -0.36 -31.37
CA LYS A 167 -5.36 0.71 -31.04
C LYS A 167 -5.83 0.54 -29.61
N VAL A 168 -5.32 1.34 -28.70
CA VAL A 168 -5.69 1.30 -27.28
C VAL A 168 -6.41 2.58 -26.88
N ALA A 169 -7.46 2.45 -26.07
CA ALA A 169 -8.10 3.58 -25.41
C ALA A 169 -7.62 3.70 -23.96
N LEU A 170 -7.43 4.93 -23.48
CA LEU A 170 -7.17 5.19 -22.06
C LEU A 170 -8.47 5.62 -21.39
N LEU A 171 -8.84 4.97 -20.26
CA LEU A 171 -9.94 5.39 -19.40
C LEU A 171 -9.42 5.58 -17.97
N CYS A 172 -9.44 6.83 -17.49
CA CYS A 172 -8.84 7.20 -16.21
C CYS A 172 -9.78 8.05 -15.36
N ASP A 173 -9.74 7.88 -14.04
CA ASP A 173 -10.49 8.75 -13.15
C ASP A 173 -9.90 10.18 -13.10
N ASP A 174 -10.66 11.14 -12.57
CA ASP A 174 -10.26 12.55 -12.52
C ASP A 174 -9.45 12.91 -11.26
N THR A 175 -9.10 11.93 -10.42
CA THR A 175 -8.25 12.14 -9.25
C THR A 175 -6.78 12.33 -9.62
N ASN A 176 -5.97 12.78 -8.67
CA ASN A 176 -4.51 12.81 -8.86
C ASN A 176 -3.95 11.44 -9.26
N TYR A 177 -4.49 10.33 -8.71
CA TYR A 177 -4.09 8.98 -9.05
C TYR A 177 -4.35 8.66 -10.52
N GLY A 178 -5.61 8.82 -10.96
CA GLY A 178 -5.98 8.53 -12.35
C GLY A 178 -5.24 9.38 -13.37
N GLN A 179 -5.07 10.69 -13.09
CA GLN A 179 -4.41 11.60 -14.02
C GLN A 179 -2.89 11.40 -14.08
N ASN A 180 -2.23 11.09 -12.95
CA ASN A 180 -0.81 10.72 -12.96
C ASN A 180 -0.58 9.41 -13.71
N GLY A 181 -1.41 8.39 -13.46
CA GLY A 181 -1.35 7.12 -14.18
C GLY A 181 -1.59 7.29 -15.69
N ARG A 182 -2.57 8.12 -16.09
CA ARG A 182 -2.81 8.49 -17.50
C ARG A 182 -1.54 9.05 -18.15
N GLN A 183 -0.93 10.05 -17.51
CA GLN A 183 0.29 10.68 -18.06
C GLN A 183 1.40 9.64 -18.22
N LYS A 184 1.61 8.77 -17.24
CA LYS A 184 2.65 7.73 -17.33
C LYS A 184 2.34 6.67 -18.39
N MET A 185 1.08 6.34 -18.64
CA MET A 185 0.70 5.47 -19.76
C MET A 185 0.91 6.17 -21.11
N GLU A 186 0.60 7.46 -21.24
CA GLU A 186 0.89 8.26 -22.45
C GLU A 186 2.40 8.31 -22.71
N ASP A 187 3.22 8.55 -21.66
CA ASP A 187 4.68 8.52 -21.76
C ASP A 187 5.18 7.14 -22.26
N ALA A 188 4.66 6.05 -21.69
CA ALA A 188 5.01 4.68 -22.08
C ALA A 188 4.56 4.32 -23.51
N LEU A 189 3.42 4.83 -23.98
CA LEU A 189 2.99 4.70 -25.38
C LEU A 189 3.91 5.47 -26.31
N ALA A 190 4.30 6.69 -25.93
CA ALA A 190 5.18 7.54 -26.74
C ALA A 190 6.57 6.91 -26.97
N THR A 191 7.13 6.19 -26.00
CA THR A 191 8.38 5.43 -26.19
C THR A 191 8.26 4.36 -27.28
N ARG A 192 7.04 3.87 -27.54
CA ARG A 192 6.68 2.91 -28.59
C ARG A 192 6.22 3.58 -29.89
N LYS A 193 6.33 4.92 -29.98
CA LYS A 193 5.83 5.73 -31.09
C LYS A 193 4.32 5.52 -31.34
N MET A 194 3.57 5.34 -30.24
CA MET A 194 2.13 5.15 -30.25
C MET A 194 1.43 6.27 -29.48
N THR A 195 0.18 6.51 -29.84
CA THR A 195 -0.75 7.35 -29.08
C THR A 195 -2.04 6.57 -28.88
N ALA A 196 -2.75 6.86 -27.79
CA ALA A 196 -4.07 6.29 -27.58
C ALA A 196 -5.04 6.78 -28.65
N VAL A 197 -5.92 5.91 -29.17
CA VAL A 197 -6.93 6.28 -30.15
C VAL A 197 -8.09 7.07 -29.52
N TYR A 198 -8.23 6.96 -28.20
CA TYR A 198 -9.19 7.72 -27.39
C TYR A 198 -8.65 7.85 -25.95
N VAL A 199 -8.88 9.01 -25.33
CA VAL A 199 -8.59 9.26 -23.92
C VAL A 199 -9.86 9.77 -23.27
N GLY A 200 -10.45 8.93 -22.42
CA GLY A 200 -11.66 9.26 -21.66
C GLY A 200 -11.36 9.49 -20.18
N LYS A 201 -12.16 10.34 -19.56
CA LYS A 201 -12.13 10.65 -18.14
C LYS A 201 -13.48 10.38 -17.50
N PHE A 202 -13.48 9.88 -16.26
CA PHE A 202 -14.67 9.71 -15.43
C PHE A 202 -14.42 10.24 -14.02
N LYS A 203 -15.46 10.47 -13.26
CA LYS A 203 -15.40 10.97 -11.88
C LYS A 203 -15.60 9.84 -10.89
N ILE A 204 -15.11 10.04 -9.70
CA ILE A 204 -15.44 9.16 -8.58
C ILE A 204 -16.96 9.20 -8.34
N LYS A 205 -17.55 8.01 -8.17
CA LYS A 205 -18.98 7.71 -8.07
C LYS A 205 -19.77 7.78 -9.39
N ASP A 206 -19.12 7.95 -10.54
CA ASP A 206 -19.79 7.75 -11.82
C ASP A 206 -20.23 6.29 -11.95
N THR A 207 -21.49 6.08 -12.35
CA THR A 207 -22.09 4.75 -12.52
C THR A 207 -22.39 4.41 -13.97
N ASP A 208 -22.29 5.37 -14.89
CA ASP A 208 -22.51 5.18 -16.32
C ASP A 208 -21.29 5.60 -17.12
N MET A 209 -20.65 4.62 -17.74
CA MET A 209 -19.47 4.80 -18.61
C MET A 209 -19.83 4.75 -20.10
N THR A 210 -21.12 4.71 -20.43
CA THR A 210 -21.61 4.57 -21.81
C THR A 210 -21.02 5.60 -22.78
N PRO A 211 -20.96 6.92 -22.46
CA PRO A 211 -20.40 7.90 -23.39
C PRO A 211 -18.93 7.62 -23.74
N GLN A 212 -18.10 7.36 -22.74
CA GLN A 212 -16.67 7.09 -22.92
C GLN A 212 -16.44 5.79 -23.70
N LEU A 213 -17.25 4.76 -23.42
CA LEU A 213 -17.16 3.46 -24.09
C LEU A 213 -17.60 3.53 -25.55
N GLN A 214 -18.62 4.30 -25.87
CA GLN A 214 -19.07 4.53 -27.23
C GLN A 214 -18.00 5.24 -28.07
N GLU A 215 -17.34 6.28 -27.52
CA GLU A 215 -16.27 6.97 -28.21
C GLU A 215 -15.02 6.07 -28.39
N ALA A 216 -14.64 5.29 -27.37
CA ALA A 216 -13.56 4.30 -27.49
C ALA A 216 -13.85 3.26 -28.59
N ARG A 217 -15.09 2.73 -28.63
CA ARG A 217 -15.54 1.80 -29.68
C ARG A 217 -15.49 2.42 -31.05
N LYS A 218 -16.01 3.65 -31.22
CA LYS A 218 -16.00 4.41 -32.47
C LYS A 218 -14.59 4.68 -32.97
N ALA A 219 -13.64 4.94 -32.07
CA ALA A 219 -12.22 5.08 -32.38
C ALA A 219 -11.54 3.76 -32.76
N GLY A 220 -12.26 2.63 -32.64
CA GLY A 220 -11.76 1.29 -32.99
C GLY A 220 -10.78 0.72 -31.96
N ALA A 221 -10.93 1.05 -30.68
CA ALA A 221 -10.09 0.51 -29.62
C ALA A 221 -10.19 -1.03 -29.54
N GLU A 222 -9.03 -1.69 -29.49
CA GLU A 222 -8.85 -3.13 -29.35
C GLU A 222 -8.67 -3.57 -27.88
N ALA A 223 -8.34 -2.60 -27.02
CA ALA A 223 -8.21 -2.78 -25.58
C ALA A 223 -8.44 -1.45 -24.84
N ILE A 224 -8.85 -1.54 -23.59
CA ILE A 224 -8.91 -0.43 -22.65
C ILE A 224 -7.74 -0.54 -21.68
N LEU A 225 -6.88 0.49 -21.64
CA LEU A 225 -5.88 0.66 -20.60
C LEU A 225 -6.49 1.61 -19.54
N ALA A 226 -6.68 1.09 -18.33
CA ALA A 226 -7.47 1.78 -17.31
C ALA A 226 -6.64 2.19 -16.09
N TYR A 227 -6.87 3.42 -15.57
CA TYR A 227 -6.24 3.87 -14.34
C TYR A 227 -7.24 4.63 -13.47
N GLY A 228 -7.64 4.00 -12.37
CA GLY A 228 -8.70 4.58 -11.53
C GLY A 228 -9.01 3.71 -10.31
N ILE A 229 -10.08 4.04 -9.61
CA ILE A 229 -10.52 3.33 -8.41
C ILE A 229 -11.46 2.17 -8.77
N GLY A 230 -11.44 1.10 -7.96
CA GLY A 230 -12.10 -0.17 -8.25
C GLY A 230 -13.60 -0.11 -8.59
N PRO A 231 -14.45 0.57 -7.81
CA PRO A 231 -15.89 0.60 -8.11
C PRO A 231 -16.25 1.18 -9.47
N GLU A 232 -15.58 2.26 -9.88
CA GLU A 232 -15.80 2.92 -11.16
C GLU A 232 -15.26 2.07 -12.31
N LEU A 233 -14.14 1.38 -12.12
CA LEU A 233 -13.60 0.44 -13.11
C LEU A 233 -14.52 -0.77 -13.32
N ALA A 234 -15.26 -1.20 -12.29
CA ALA A 234 -16.29 -2.22 -12.45
C ALA A 234 -17.44 -1.73 -13.37
N GLN A 235 -17.78 -0.42 -13.32
CA GLN A 235 -18.77 0.14 -14.24
C GLN A 235 -18.29 0.19 -15.69
N VAL A 236 -16.96 0.28 -15.92
CA VAL A 236 -16.39 0.16 -17.27
C VAL A 236 -16.66 -1.26 -17.82
N GLU A 237 -16.38 -2.32 -17.06
CA GLU A 237 -16.64 -3.72 -17.48
C GLU A 237 -18.13 -3.97 -17.69
N ASN A 238 -18.99 -3.55 -16.76
CA ASN A 238 -20.44 -3.69 -16.86
C ASN A 238 -21.02 -2.89 -18.03
N GLY A 239 -20.47 -1.70 -18.30
CA GLY A 239 -20.84 -0.87 -19.44
C GLY A 239 -20.47 -1.51 -20.78
N MET A 240 -19.28 -2.10 -20.89
CA MET A 240 -18.88 -2.86 -22.09
C MET A 240 -19.85 -4.01 -22.36
N GLN A 241 -20.22 -4.78 -21.34
CA GLN A 241 -21.18 -5.87 -21.45
C GLN A 241 -22.56 -5.37 -21.91
N LYS A 242 -23.04 -4.27 -21.31
CA LYS A 242 -24.32 -3.63 -21.67
C LYS A 242 -24.38 -3.18 -23.13
N LEU A 243 -23.24 -2.69 -23.66
CA LEU A 243 -23.11 -2.26 -25.04
C LEU A 243 -22.89 -3.41 -26.04
N GLY A 244 -22.79 -4.65 -25.58
CA GLY A 244 -22.42 -5.78 -26.43
C GLY A 244 -21.05 -5.57 -27.11
N TRP A 245 -20.14 -4.87 -26.46
CA TRP A 245 -18.79 -4.60 -26.95
C TRP A 245 -17.77 -4.89 -25.84
N LYS A 246 -17.14 -6.04 -25.89
CA LYS A 246 -16.15 -6.43 -24.91
C LYS A 246 -14.77 -6.52 -25.55
N VAL A 247 -13.87 -5.71 -25.04
CA VAL A 247 -12.43 -5.77 -25.33
C VAL A 247 -11.65 -5.99 -24.02
N PRO A 248 -10.42 -6.51 -24.06
CA PRO A 248 -9.63 -6.68 -22.85
C PRO A 248 -9.43 -5.39 -22.09
N MET A 249 -9.58 -5.42 -20.75
CA MET A 249 -9.16 -4.36 -19.85
C MET A 249 -7.85 -4.73 -19.18
N ILE A 250 -6.86 -3.83 -19.29
CA ILE A 250 -5.56 -3.91 -18.60
C ILE A 250 -5.45 -2.64 -17.79
N GLY A 251 -5.37 -2.74 -16.48
CA GLY A 251 -5.45 -1.53 -15.65
C GLY A 251 -4.51 -1.56 -14.46
N SER A 252 -4.63 -0.53 -13.64
CA SER A 252 -3.86 -0.43 -12.39
C SER A 252 -4.24 -1.51 -11.38
N TRP A 253 -3.42 -1.68 -10.37
CA TRP A 253 -3.62 -2.70 -9.33
C TRP A 253 -4.96 -2.64 -8.59
N THR A 254 -5.71 -1.53 -8.71
CA THR A 254 -7.06 -1.36 -8.13
C THR A 254 -8.09 -2.33 -8.71
N LEU A 255 -7.82 -2.94 -9.87
CA LEU A 255 -8.60 -4.06 -10.40
C LEU A 255 -8.55 -5.31 -9.50
N SER A 256 -7.64 -5.38 -8.54
CA SER A 256 -7.57 -6.44 -7.53
C SER A 256 -8.46 -6.19 -6.30
N MET A 257 -9.08 -5.02 -6.19
CA MET A 257 -9.93 -4.70 -5.05
C MET A 257 -11.21 -5.54 -5.02
N SER A 258 -11.63 -5.96 -3.83
CA SER A 258 -12.84 -6.78 -3.68
C SER A 258 -14.07 -6.10 -4.28
N ASN A 259 -14.20 -4.80 -4.13
CA ASN A 259 -15.35 -4.06 -4.67
C ASN A 259 -15.33 -3.88 -6.19
N PHE A 260 -14.15 -3.96 -6.86
CA PHE A 260 -14.09 -4.14 -8.31
C PHE A 260 -14.59 -5.54 -8.68
N ILE A 261 -13.98 -6.57 -8.10
CA ILE A 261 -14.26 -7.98 -8.42
C ILE A 261 -15.74 -8.31 -8.19
N ASP A 262 -16.29 -7.90 -7.04
CA ASP A 262 -17.67 -8.20 -6.66
C ASP A 262 -18.68 -7.42 -7.51
N ALA A 263 -18.40 -6.15 -7.81
CA ALA A 263 -19.33 -5.32 -8.61
C ALA A 263 -19.27 -5.64 -10.12
N ALA A 264 -18.12 -6.01 -10.65
CA ALA A 264 -18.00 -6.46 -12.03
C ALA A 264 -18.52 -7.90 -12.22
N GLY A 265 -18.40 -8.74 -11.17
CA GLY A 265 -18.74 -10.16 -11.23
C GLY A 265 -18.04 -10.85 -12.42
N PRO A 266 -18.74 -11.75 -13.15
CA PRO A 266 -18.16 -12.42 -14.33
C PRO A 266 -17.71 -11.47 -15.44
N ASN A 267 -18.22 -10.23 -15.48
CA ASN A 267 -17.81 -9.25 -16.49
C ASN A 267 -16.35 -8.82 -16.30
N GLY A 268 -15.86 -8.84 -15.06
CA GLY A 268 -14.48 -8.52 -14.71
C GLY A 268 -13.46 -9.64 -15.00
N ASP A 269 -13.90 -10.86 -15.32
CA ASP A 269 -12.98 -11.95 -15.63
C ASP A 269 -12.11 -11.62 -16.85
N GLY A 270 -10.80 -11.80 -16.68
CA GLY A 270 -9.79 -11.46 -17.69
C GLY A 270 -9.19 -10.06 -17.52
N ALA A 271 -9.74 -9.21 -16.66
CA ALA A 271 -9.10 -7.95 -16.30
C ALA A 271 -7.71 -8.21 -15.70
N THR A 272 -6.72 -7.50 -16.20
CA THR A 272 -5.29 -7.79 -15.91
C THR A 272 -4.62 -6.58 -15.29
N MET A 273 -3.79 -6.78 -14.26
CA MET A 273 -3.18 -5.68 -13.52
C MET A 273 -1.82 -6.03 -12.90
N PRO A 274 -0.93 -5.03 -12.68
CA PRO A 274 0.29 -5.20 -11.88
C PRO A 274 -0.05 -5.52 -10.41
N GLN A 275 0.72 -6.41 -9.79
CA GLN A 275 0.58 -6.78 -8.38
C GLN A 275 1.95 -6.99 -7.72
N THR A 276 2.13 -6.55 -6.50
CA THR A 276 3.28 -6.88 -5.66
C THR A 276 3.05 -8.14 -4.83
N PHE A 277 1.79 -8.52 -4.65
CA PHE A 277 1.40 -9.73 -3.92
C PHE A 277 0.05 -10.25 -4.40
N ILE A 278 -0.03 -11.55 -4.66
CA ILE A 278 -1.27 -12.27 -5.00
C ILE A 278 -1.49 -13.35 -3.95
N GLN A 279 -2.66 -13.33 -3.30
CA GLN A 279 -3.00 -14.31 -2.26
C GLN A 279 -3.02 -15.73 -2.82
N LYS A 280 -3.67 -15.94 -3.97
CA LYS A 280 -3.72 -17.24 -4.62
C LYS A 280 -2.38 -17.60 -5.25
N GLY A 281 -1.90 -18.79 -4.97
CA GLY A 281 -0.60 -19.23 -5.48
C GLY A 281 0.61 -18.72 -4.70
N ALA A 282 0.41 -18.02 -3.58
CA ALA A 282 1.49 -17.66 -2.67
C ALA A 282 2.26 -18.89 -2.21
N SER A 283 3.57 -18.94 -2.49
CA SER A 283 4.39 -20.16 -2.33
C SER A 283 5.31 -20.12 -1.12
N SER A 284 5.82 -18.96 -0.73
CA SER A 284 6.74 -18.84 0.40
C SER A 284 6.06 -19.18 1.73
N ALA A 285 6.82 -19.77 2.66
CA ALA A 285 6.31 -20.08 4.01
C ALA A 285 5.80 -18.82 4.73
N LYS A 286 6.51 -17.69 4.57
CA LYS A 286 6.13 -16.39 5.16
C LYS A 286 4.79 -15.89 4.61
N ALA A 287 4.59 -15.97 3.29
CA ALA A 287 3.34 -15.55 2.65
C ALA A 287 2.16 -16.43 3.07
N LYS A 288 2.34 -17.75 3.12
CA LYS A 288 1.31 -18.69 3.59
C LYS A 288 0.91 -18.43 5.03
N GLN A 289 1.89 -18.21 5.92
CA GLN A 289 1.64 -17.90 7.32
C GLN A 289 0.89 -16.57 7.47
N PHE A 290 1.35 -15.52 6.77
CA PHE A 290 0.67 -14.22 6.74
C PHE A 290 -0.80 -14.32 6.32
N ILE A 291 -1.09 -15.05 5.25
CA ILE A 291 -2.46 -15.26 4.77
C ILE A 291 -3.31 -15.94 5.85
N ALA A 292 -2.81 -17.04 6.41
CA ALA A 292 -3.54 -17.80 7.42
C ALA A 292 -3.83 -16.97 8.69
N ASP A 293 -2.82 -16.24 9.18
CA ASP A 293 -2.96 -15.40 10.37
C ASP A 293 -3.88 -14.21 10.12
N TYR A 294 -3.80 -13.59 8.94
CA TYR A 294 -4.69 -12.51 8.53
C TYR A 294 -6.15 -12.99 8.46
N GLN A 295 -6.39 -14.08 7.74
CA GLN A 295 -7.74 -14.66 7.59
C GLN A 295 -8.34 -15.02 8.95
N LYS A 296 -7.57 -15.68 9.79
CA LYS A 296 -7.99 -16.07 11.16
C LYS A 296 -8.31 -14.85 12.01
N LYS A 297 -7.41 -13.86 12.05
CA LYS A 297 -7.56 -12.68 12.93
C LYS A 297 -8.75 -11.79 12.54
N PHE A 298 -8.97 -11.61 11.23
CA PHE A 298 -10.01 -10.70 10.73
C PHE A 298 -11.26 -11.43 10.22
N SER A 299 -11.32 -12.76 10.36
CA SER A 299 -12.47 -13.61 10.00
C SER A 299 -12.90 -13.41 8.54
N VAL A 300 -11.95 -13.42 7.61
CA VAL A 300 -12.17 -13.25 6.16
C VAL A 300 -11.57 -14.44 5.39
N GLU A 301 -12.27 -14.93 4.36
CA GLU A 301 -11.74 -15.96 3.46
C GLU A 301 -10.86 -15.35 2.37
N ARG A 302 -11.31 -14.23 1.79
CA ARG A 302 -10.56 -13.44 0.79
C ARG A 302 -10.14 -12.12 1.42
N ILE A 303 -8.85 -11.80 1.33
CA ILE A 303 -8.34 -10.49 1.75
C ILE A 303 -8.85 -9.44 0.74
N PRO A 304 -9.60 -8.40 1.17
CA PRO A 304 -10.23 -7.43 0.27
C PRO A 304 -9.27 -6.70 -0.67
N SER A 305 -8.01 -6.52 -0.24
CA SER A 305 -6.88 -6.08 -1.07
C SER A 305 -5.61 -6.75 -0.53
N ALA A 306 -5.26 -7.89 -1.11
CA ALA A 306 -4.10 -8.68 -0.67
C ALA A 306 -2.78 -7.89 -0.81
N VAL A 307 -2.64 -7.12 -1.88
CA VAL A 307 -1.49 -6.25 -2.12
C VAL A 307 -1.31 -5.24 -1.01
N SER A 308 -2.38 -4.55 -0.61
CA SER A 308 -2.31 -3.52 0.44
C SER A 308 -2.09 -4.12 1.83
N ALA A 309 -2.66 -5.29 2.11
CA ALA A 309 -2.46 -6.01 3.36
C ALA A 309 -0.99 -6.41 3.53
N ALA A 310 -0.36 -6.98 2.49
CA ALA A 310 1.05 -7.37 2.50
C ALA A 310 1.97 -6.15 2.65
N GLN A 311 1.67 -5.05 1.93
CA GLN A 311 2.42 -3.79 2.03
C GLN A 311 2.34 -3.20 3.44
N GLY A 312 1.16 -3.17 4.05
CA GLY A 312 0.99 -2.71 5.44
C GLY A 312 1.78 -3.55 6.43
N TYR A 313 1.71 -4.88 6.29
CA TYR A 313 2.44 -5.81 7.14
C TYR A 313 3.95 -5.64 7.04
N ASP A 314 4.50 -5.64 5.82
CA ASP A 314 5.94 -5.50 5.60
C ASP A 314 6.45 -4.11 6.02
N SER A 315 5.66 -3.04 5.80
CA SER A 315 6.01 -1.68 6.24
C SER A 315 6.19 -1.59 7.75
N MET A 316 5.30 -2.22 8.53
CA MET A 316 5.40 -2.20 9.99
C MET A 316 6.65 -2.93 10.49
N TYR A 317 7.00 -4.06 9.87
CA TYR A 317 8.23 -4.78 10.22
C TYR A 317 9.49 -4.01 9.82
N LEU A 318 9.51 -3.39 8.63
CA LEU A 318 10.63 -2.54 8.20
C LEU A 318 10.81 -1.35 9.15
N LEU A 319 9.71 -0.69 9.52
CA LEU A 319 9.76 0.41 10.48
C LEU A 319 10.24 -0.05 11.86
N ALA A 320 9.74 -1.17 12.37
CA ALA A 320 10.17 -1.74 13.64
C ALA A 320 11.68 -2.05 13.65
N GLN A 321 12.18 -2.66 12.58
CA GLN A 321 13.62 -2.94 12.43
C GLN A 321 14.45 -1.65 12.35
N ALA A 322 13.94 -0.61 11.70
CA ALA A 322 14.62 0.69 11.65
C ALA A 322 14.68 1.37 13.03
N ILE A 323 13.59 1.33 13.81
CA ILE A 323 13.56 1.86 15.19
C ILE A 323 14.52 1.09 16.09
N GLU A 324 14.56 -0.23 15.98
CA GLU A 324 15.52 -1.09 16.70
C GLU A 324 16.96 -0.71 16.37
N GLN A 325 17.27 -0.56 15.08
CA GLN A 325 18.60 -0.16 14.60
C GLN A 325 18.98 1.26 15.02
N ALA A 326 18.01 2.19 15.05
CA ALA A 326 18.19 3.57 15.49
C ALA A 326 18.43 3.69 17.01
N GLY A 327 18.08 2.65 17.78
CA GLY A 327 18.17 2.63 19.23
C GLY A 327 17.20 3.59 19.93
N GLY A 328 16.11 4.01 19.27
CA GLY A 328 15.13 4.93 19.81
C GLY A 328 14.17 5.48 18.77
N THR A 329 13.34 6.48 19.17
CA THR A 329 12.25 7.04 18.39
C THR A 329 12.57 8.43 17.79
N ASP A 330 13.84 8.82 17.76
CA ASP A 330 14.28 10.06 17.11
C ASP A 330 14.15 9.96 15.59
N GLY A 331 13.38 10.85 14.97
CA GLY A 331 13.04 10.78 13.54
C GLY A 331 14.25 10.78 12.61
N PRO A 332 15.23 11.68 12.77
CA PRO A 332 16.50 11.66 12.01
C PRO A 332 17.27 10.35 12.12
N LYS A 333 17.29 9.72 13.31
CA LYS A 333 17.96 8.42 13.50
C LYS A 333 17.19 7.28 12.84
N ILE A 334 15.84 7.31 12.90
CA ILE A 334 15.01 6.32 12.20
C ILE A 334 15.21 6.47 10.68
N LYS A 335 15.21 7.70 10.14
CA LYS A 335 15.51 7.98 8.74
C LYS A 335 16.86 7.39 8.32
N ALA A 336 17.92 7.68 9.09
CA ALA A 336 19.26 7.16 8.80
C ALA A 336 19.31 5.61 8.85
N ALA A 337 18.53 4.99 9.73
CA ALA A 337 18.40 3.54 9.81
C ALA A 337 17.64 2.96 8.61
N LEU A 338 16.57 3.64 8.13
CA LEU A 338 15.86 3.27 6.91
C LEU A 338 16.76 3.35 5.67
N GLU A 339 17.58 4.39 5.56
CA GLU A 339 18.51 4.60 4.43
C GLU A 339 19.71 3.66 4.41
N ASP A 340 20.02 2.98 5.51
CA ASP A 340 21.17 2.06 5.61
C ASP A 340 20.86 0.85 6.50
N PHE A 341 19.92 0.03 6.06
CA PHE A 341 19.59 -1.23 6.74
C PHE A 341 20.82 -2.12 6.90
N LYS A 342 21.08 -2.59 8.14
CA LYS A 342 22.21 -3.46 8.47
C LYS A 342 21.87 -4.94 8.33
N LYS A 343 20.60 -5.30 8.37
CA LYS A 343 20.14 -6.69 8.24
C LYS A 343 19.04 -6.76 7.18
N PRO A 344 19.04 -7.76 6.30
CA PRO A 344 17.95 -7.97 5.35
C PRO A 344 16.64 -8.27 6.09
N TYR A 345 15.53 -7.86 5.51
CA TYR A 345 14.19 -8.23 5.96
C TYR A 345 13.56 -9.22 4.96
N ALA A 346 13.20 -10.42 5.46
CA ALA A 346 12.43 -11.39 4.69
C ALA A 346 10.93 -11.09 4.86
N GLY A 347 10.36 -10.37 3.90
CA GLY A 347 8.97 -9.93 3.91
C GLY A 347 8.00 -10.94 3.29
N VAL A 348 6.74 -10.54 3.26
CA VAL A 348 5.66 -11.23 2.54
C VAL A 348 5.76 -10.97 1.04
N ILE A 349 6.05 -9.72 0.65
CA ILE A 349 6.19 -9.30 -0.74
C ILE A 349 7.48 -9.82 -1.33
N ALA A 350 8.59 -9.56 -0.66
CA ALA A 350 9.93 -9.89 -1.14
C ALA A 350 10.92 -9.97 0.03
N THR A 351 12.13 -10.44 -0.26
CA THR A 351 13.27 -10.20 0.62
C THR A 351 13.88 -8.85 0.28
N PHE A 352 14.01 -8.00 1.28
CA PHE A 352 14.56 -6.65 1.18
C PHE A 352 15.96 -6.60 1.81
N PRO A 353 17.04 -6.74 1.03
CA PRO A 353 18.41 -6.62 1.56
C PRO A 353 18.71 -5.21 2.08
N LYS A 354 18.41 -4.23 1.27
CA LYS A 354 18.48 -2.79 1.55
C LYS A 354 17.31 -2.11 0.80
N PRO A 355 16.13 -1.98 1.43
CA PRO A 355 14.94 -1.47 0.75
C PRO A 355 15.08 0.00 0.31
N PHE A 356 15.93 0.77 1.00
CA PHE A 356 16.10 2.19 0.77
C PHE A 356 17.57 2.58 0.81
N SER A 357 17.89 3.76 0.26
CA SER A 357 19.20 4.40 0.33
C SER A 357 19.02 5.91 0.53
N LYS A 358 20.13 6.65 0.71
CA LYS A 358 20.09 8.11 0.84
C LYS A 358 19.55 8.85 -0.38
N THR A 359 19.51 8.22 -1.54
CA THR A 359 19.10 8.82 -2.82
C THR A 359 17.93 8.10 -3.47
N ASP A 360 17.47 7.00 -2.86
CA ASP A 360 16.34 6.23 -3.35
C ASP A 360 15.53 5.70 -2.15
N HIS A 361 14.31 6.21 -2.02
CA HIS A 361 13.37 5.81 -0.99
C HIS A 361 12.26 4.88 -1.52
N GLU A 362 12.49 4.22 -2.66
CA GLU A 362 11.55 3.26 -3.26
C GLU A 362 12.01 1.83 -2.96
N ALA A 363 11.22 1.08 -2.18
CA ALA A 363 11.54 -0.30 -1.84
C ALA A 363 11.16 -1.31 -2.92
N ILE A 364 10.22 -0.95 -3.80
CA ILE A 364 9.67 -1.83 -4.83
C ILE A 364 10.17 -1.42 -6.21
N HIS A 365 10.82 -2.34 -6.88
CA HIS A 365 11.32 -2.20 -8.24
C HIS A 365 10.56 -3.12 -9.20
N ARG A 366 10.82 -2.97 -10.51
CA ARG A 366 10.08 -3.66 -11.57
C ARG A 366 10.08 -5.19 -11.44
N ASP A 367 11.17 -5.78 -11.01
CA ASP A 367 11.37 -7.23 -10.86
C ASP A 367 10.54 -7.85 -9.73
N GLN A 368 10.04 -7.03 -8.79
CA GLN A 368 9.18 -7.45 -7.68
C GLN A 368 7.68 -7.32 -8.01
N VAL A 369 7.34 -6.91 -9.25
CA VAL A 369 5.96 -6.71 -9.68
C VAL A 369 5.62 -7.66 -10.81
N LEU A 370 4.53 -8.40 -10.65
CA LEU A 370 4.03 -9.37 -11.64
C LEU A 370 2.63 -8.96 -12.14
N MET A 371 2.22 -9.49 -13.29
CA MET A 371 0.86 -9.27 -13.77
C MET A 371 -0.08 -10.31 -13.14
N GLY A 372 -1.17 -9.85 -12.54
CA GLY A 372 -2.28 -10.70 -12.11
C GLY A 372 -3.43 -10.63 -13.11
N VAL A 373 -4.36 -11.56 -13.00
CA VAL A 373 -5.59 -11.60 -13.78
C VAL A 373 -6.78 -11.93 -12.89
N VAL A 374 -7.91 -11.23 -13.06
CA VAL A 374 -9.15 -11.58 -12.36
C VAL A 374 -9.75 -12.82 -13.01
N GLY A 375 -10.17 -13.76 -12.21
CA GLY A 375 -10.86 -14.95 -12.66
C GLY A 375 -11.51 -15.72 -11.51
N GLY A 376 -12.78 -16.08 -11.69
CA GLY A 376 -13.53 -16.82 -10.68
C GLY A 376 -13.68 -16.09 -9.34
N GLY A 377 -13.79 -14.76 -9.36
CA GLY A 377 -14.02 -13.94 -8.17
C GLY A 377 -12.76 -13.63 -7.35
N GLU A 378 -11.57 -13.86 -7.87
CA GLU A 378 -10.30 -13.57 -7.18
C GLU A 378 -9.18 -13.21 -8.18
N VAL A 379 -8.05 -12.71 -7.66
CA VAL A 379 -6.86 -12.48 -8.48
C VAL A 379 -6.06 -13.78 -8.60
N GLN A 380 -5.80 -14.19 -9.83
CA GLN A 380 -4.98 -15.34 -10.19
C GLN A 380 -3.56 -14.88 -10.53
N PRO A 381 -2.52 -15.69 -10.25
CA PRO A 381 -1.19 -15.45 -10.77
C PRO A 381 -1.18 -15.55 -12.30
N PRO A 382 -0.17 -14.97 -12.98
CA PRO A 382 -0.01 -15.15 -14.42
C PRO A 382 0.15 -16.65 -14.76
N LYS A 383 -0.42 -17.03 -15.90
CA LYS A 383 -0.28 -18.42 -16.43
C LYS A 383 1.10 -18.63 -17.01
#